data_82db84c4ac61843715c4fb84ecf11bdf
#
_entry.id   82db84c4ac61843715c4fb84ecf11bdf
#
_cell.length_a   1.000
_cell.length_b   1.000
_cell.length_c   1.000
_cell.angle_alpha   90.00
_cell.angle_beta   90.00
_cell.angle_gamma   90.00
#
_symmetry.space_group_name_H-M   'P 1'
#
loop_
_entity.id
_entity.type
_entity.pdbx_description
1 polymer ?
#
loop_
_entity_poly.entity_id
_entity_poly.type
_entity_poly.pdbx_seq_one_letter_code
_entity_poly.pdbx_strand_id
1 'polypeptide(L)'
;MIDPFKDYDLTGRVAVLTGGGSGIGACSAELLAGAGAAVVLGDVDIAAAEAVAAKIRDGGGKAVAQATNVAVKAEVEALIDRAVSEFGRLDIMGNIAGIMNTDLVVDVTEEILERVIAVNQKGVFFGCQAALRVMIPQGSGSIINVASAAIDYPNSNVSVYAMTKAAVAMLTRELAIEAGPYGIRVNTIAPGSTPTNFNAQGRKDESGNVDPSKLQVYLDRNTEMSPIGRVGEAIDQAHLIHYLASDASKFATGATFRANGGVGLVW
;
A
#
# COMPACT_ATOMS: atom_id res chain seq x y z
N MET A 1 -18.34 -15.20 -25.68
CA MET A 1 -18.36 -15.51 -24.23
C MET A 1 -17.43 -14.51 -23.54
N ILE A 2 -17.80 -13.97 -22.38
CA ILE A 2 -16.90 -13.08 -21.60
C ILE A 2 -15.81 -13.94 -20.99
N ASP A 3 -14.55 -13.58 -21.22
CA ASP A 3 -13.41 -14.18 -20.53
C ASP A 3 -13.30 -13.52 -19.14
N PRO A 4 -13.50 -14.26 -18.04
CA PRO A 4 -13.52 -13.67 -16.70
C PRO A 4 -12.13 -13.25 -16.22
N PHE A 5 -11.06 -13.68 -16.86
CA PHE A 5 -9.68 -13.40 -16.46
C PHE A 5 -9.04 -12.27 -17.27
N LYS A 6 -9.58 -11.98 -18.46
CA LYS A 6 -9.01 -10.99 -19.39
C LYS A 6 -8.77 -9.62 -18.77
N ASP A 7 -9.75 -9.13 -18.01
CA ASP A 7 -9.68 -7.79 -17.41
C ASP A 7 -8.74 -7.72 -16.19
N TYR A 8 -8.25 -8.87 -15.70
CA TYR A 8 -7.26 -8.99 -14.63
C TYR A 8 -5.82 -9.18 -15.12
N ASP A 9 -5.63 -9.39 -16.42
CA ASP A 9 -4.31 -9.54 -17.03
C ASP A 9 -3.55 -8.21 -16.98
N LEU A 10 -2.32 -8.24 -16.48
CA LEU A 10 -1.42 -7.09 -16.37
C LEU A 10 -0.22 -7.21 -17.32
N THR A 11 -0.27 -8.11 -18.31
CA THR A 11 0.80 -8.27 -19.29
C THR A 11 1.11 -6.95 -20.00
N GLY A 12 2.38 -6.54 -19.96
CA GLY A 12 2.85 -5.28 -20.53
C GLY A 12 2.60 -4.03 -19.67
N ARG A 13 2.02 -4.17 -18.47
CA ARG A 13 1.89 -3.09 -17.49
C ARG A 13 3.13 -3.02 -16.60
N VAL A 14 3.38 -1.82 -16.07
CA VAL A 14 4.48 -1.56 -15.13
C VAL A 14 3.91 -1.01 -13.82
N ALA A 15 4.25 -1.66 -12.73
CA ALA A 15 3.84 -1.30 -11.38
C ALA A 15 5.02 -0.81 -10.54
N VAL A 16 4.83 0.30 -9.83
CA VAL A 16 5.72 0.77 -8.77
C VAL A 16 5.01 0.58 -7.43
N LEU A 17 5.65 -0.08 -6.48
CA LEU A 17 5.13 -0.29 -5.14
C LEU A 17 6.13 0.23 -4.10
N THR A 18 5.71 1.17 -3.27
CA THR A 18 6.46 1.57 -2.07
C THR A 18 6.16 0.65 -0.90
N GLY A 19 7.14 0.39 -0.02
CA GLY A 19 6.99 -0.62 1.03
C GLY A 19 6.99 -2.04 0.46
N GLY A 20 7.70 -2.25 -0.64
CA GLY A 20 7.71 -3.50 -1.43
C GLY A 20 8.49 -4.65 -0.80
N GLY A 21 9.26 -4.41 0.26
CA GLY A 21 10.11 -5.42 0.90
C GLY A 21 9.39 -6.36 1.87
N SER A 22 8.16 -6.05 2.28
CA SER A 22 7.45 -6.87 3.27
C SER A 22 5.93 -6.76 3.22
N GLY A 23 5.24 -7.66 3.94
CA GLY A 23 3.82 -7.60 4.22
C GLY A 23 2.93 -7.45 2.98
N ILE A 24 2.04 -6.46 3.00
CA ILE A 24 1.09 -6.20 1.91
C ILE A 24 1.84 -5.83 0.63
N GLY A 25 2.92 -5.04 0.72
CA GLY A 25 3.70 -4.61 -0.45
C GLY A 25 4.36 -5.78 -1.17
N ALA A 26 5.06 -6.64 -0.44
CA ALA A 26 5.71 -7.83 -1.00
C ALA A 26 4.70 -8.80 -1.64
N CYS A 27 3.61 -9.10 -0.91
CA CYS A 27 2.56 -9.98 -1.41
C CYS A 27 1.88 -9.41 -2.68
N SER A 28 1.64 -8.09 -2.71
CA SER A 28 1.08 -7.42 -3.89
C SER A 28 2.05 -7.47 -5.07
N ALA A 29 3.35 -7.28 -4.82
CA ALA A 29 4.36 -7.36 -5.86
C ALA A 29 4.39 -8.73 -6.54
N GLU A 30 4.42 -9.80 -5.73
CA GLU A 30 4.39 -11.17 -6.24
C GLU A 30 3.11 -11.43 -7.05
N LEU A 31 1.95 -11.00 -6.56
CA LEU A 31 0.67 -11.20 -7.23
C LEU A 31 0.59 -10.43 -8.57
N LEU A 32 0.98 -9.13 -8.57
CA LEU A 32 0.96 -8.32 -9.80
C LEU A 32 1.97 -8.85 -10.84
N ALA A 33 3.14 -9.30 -10.40
CA ALA A 33 4.11 -9.94 -11.29
C ALA A 33 3.58 -11.28 -11.85
N GLY A 34 2.92 -12.08 -11.02
CA GLY A 34 2.24 -13.31 -11.45
C GLY A 34 1.11 -13.05 -12.44
N ALA A 35 0.47 -11.87 -12.40
CA ALA A 35 -0.51 -11.42 -13.37
C ALA A 35 0.11 -10.78 -14.64
N GLY A 36 1.46 -10.78 -14.78
CA GLY A 36 2.16 -10.32 -15.98
C GLY A 36 2.77 -8.93 -15.92
N ALA A 37 2.64 -8.19 -14.81
CA ALA A 37 3.26 -6.88 -14.67
C ALA A 37 4.78 -6.96 -14.48
N ALA A 38 5.51 -5.96 -14.99
CA ALA A 38 6.84 -5.65 -14.51
C ALA A 38 6.73 -4.81 -13.23
N VAL A 39 7.53 -5.12 -12.19
CA VAL A 39 7.38 -4.50 -10.87
C VAL A 39 8.67 -3.81 -10.42
N VAL A 40 8.55 -2.58 -9.92
CA VAL A 40 9.63 -1.83 -9.29
C VAL A 40 9.28 -1.65 -7.81
N LEU A 41 10.17 -2.13 -6.94
CA LEU A 41 9.98 -2.17 -5.49
C LEU A 41 10.82 -1.10 -4.80
N GLY A 42 10.17 -0.11 -4.20
CA GLY A 42 10.82 0.86 -3.34
C GLY A 42 10.68 0.46 -1.87
N ASP A 43 11.77 0.36 -1.13
CA ASP A 43 11.77 0.15 0.32
C ASP A 43 13.00 0.78 0.97
N VAL A 44 12.91 1.16 2.24
CA VAL A 44 14.09 1.58 3.02
C VAL A 44 15.00 0.39 3.32
N ASP A 45 14.44 -0.80 3.44
CA ASP A 45 15.15 -2.07 3.55
C ASP A 45 15.37 -2.65 2.13
N ILE A 46 16.42 -2.21 1.49
CA ILE A 46 16.77 -2.67 0.15
C ILE A 46 17.03 -4.18 0.08
N ALA A 47 17.56 -4.78 1.14
CA ALA A 47 17.82 -6.21 1.16
C ALA A 47 16.52 -7.02 1.14
N ALA A 48 15.51 -6.57 1.90
CA ALA A 48 14.19 -7.18 1.87
C ALA A 48 13.49 -6.99 0.51
N ALA A 49 13.55 -5.78 -0.07
CA ALA A 49 12.98 -5.53 -1.39
C ALA A 49 13.66 -6.34 -2.49
N GLU A 50 14.99 -6.49 -2.45
CA GLU A 50 15.74 -7.28 -3.41
C GLU A 50 15.43 -8.79 -3.28
N ALA A 51 15.23 -9.30 -2.07
CA ALA A 51 14.80 -10.68 -1.87
C ALA A 51 13.44 -10.97 -2.53
N VAL A 52 12.49 -10.02 -2.44
CA VAL A 52 11.19 -10.13 -3.14
C VAL A 52 11.38 -10.04 -4.66
N ALA A 53 12.18 -9.10 -5.14
CA ALA A 53 12.46 -8.95 -6.56
C ALA A 53 13.14 -10.20 -7.14
N ALA A 54 14.10 -10.78 -6.42
CA ALA A 54 14.77 -12.03 -6.81
C ALA A 54 13.76 -13.20 -6.92
N LYS A 55 12.91 -13.37 -5.91
CA LYS A 55 11.83 -14.38 -5.93
C LYS A 55 10.92 -14.25 -7.16
N ILE A 56 10.54 -13.01 -7.51
CA ILE A 56 9.72 -12.73 -8.70
C ILE A 56 10.47 -13.13 -9.98
N ARG A 57 11.77 -12.77 -10.10
CA ARG A 57 12.59 -13.12 -11.27
C ARG A 57 12.81 -14.61 -11.38
N ASP A 58 13.06 -15.31 -10.28
CA ASP A 58 13.21 -16.77 -10.24
C ASP A 58 11.93 -17.48 -10.70
N GLY A 59 10.76 -16.88 -10.45
CA GLY A 59 9.47 -17.31 -10.98
C GLY A 59 9.20 -16.93 -12.45
N GLY A 60 10.16 -16.30 -13.13
CA GLY A 60 10.04 -15.87 -14.54
C GLY A 60 9.41 -14.50 -14.74
N GLY A 61 9.06 -13.78 -13.68
CA GLY A 61 8.56 -12.41 -13.71
C GLY A 61 9.67 -11.36 -13.90
N LYS A 62 9.26 -10.11 -14.03
CA LYS A 62 10.17 -8.95 -14.17
C LYS A 62 10.08 -8.09 -12.92
N ALA A 63 11.18 -7.96 -12.18
CA ALA A 63 11.22 -7.11 -11.00
C ALA A 63 12.61 -6.50 -10.77
N VAL A 64 12.63 -5.27 -10.27
CA VAL A 64 13.81 -4.57 -9.76
C VAL A 64 13.49 -3.93 -8.42
N ALA A 65 14.49 -3.81 -7.56
CA ALA A 65 14.37 -3.13 -6.27
C ALA A 65 15.23 -1.86 -6.24
N GLN A 66 14.82 -0.89 -5.44
CA GLN A 66 15.54 0.36 -5.20
C GLN A 66 15.36 0.80 -3.75
N ALA A 67 16.47 1.18 -3.11
CA ALA A 67 16.43 1.82 -1.80
C ALA A 67 15.63 3.13 -1.92
N THR A 68 14.57 3.28 -1.11
CA THR A 68 13.67 4.42 -1.23
C THR A 68 13.07 4.77 0.13
N ASN A 69 13.43 5.93 0.64
CA ASN A 69 12.75 6.57 1.76
C ASN A 69 11.64 7.48 1.22
N VAL A 70 10.39 7.08 1.39
CA VAL A 70 9.24 7.85 0.89
C VAL A 70 9.08 9.24 1.51
N ALA A 71 9.71 9.50 2.67
CA ALA A 71 9.76 10.82 3.27
C ALA A 71 10.66 11.81 2.49
N VAL A 72 11.50 11.32 1.57
CA VAL A 72 12.41 12.11 0.74
C VAL A 72 11.87 12.17 -0.68
N LYS A 73 11.36 13.32 -1.08
CA LYS A 73 10.73 13.51 -2.40
C LYS A 73 11.59 13.04 -3.56
N ALA A 74 12.87 13.41 -3.57
CA ALA A 74 13.80 13.05 -4.65
C ALA A 74 13.99 11.53 -4.81
N GLU A 75 13.93 10.76 -3.70
CA GLU A 75 14.03 9.30 -3.76
C GLU A 75 12.76 8.67 -4.34
N VAL A 76 11.58 9.25 -4.08
CA VAL A 76 10.32 8.83 -4.69
C VAL A 76 10.30 9.14 -6.18
N GLU A 77 10.78 10.33 -6.58
CA GLU A 77 10.92 10.70 -8.00
C GLU A 77 11.88 9.73 -8.71
N ALA A 78 13.03 9.45 -8.12
CA ALA A 78 14.00 8.50 -8.67
C ALA A 78 13.46 7.07 -8.80
N LEU A 79 12.57 6.64 -7.89
CA LEU A 79 11.89 5.34 -8.00
C LEU A 79 10.96 5.27 -9.22
N ILE A 80 10.23 6.34 -9.49
CA ILE A 80 9.38 6.43 -10.69
C ILE A 80 10.24 6.49 -11.97
N ASP A 81 11.31 7.30 -11.97
CA ASP A 81 12.25 7.39 -13.09
C ASP A 81 12.89 6.03 -13.39
N ARG A 82 13.16 5.22 -12.35
CA ARG A 82 13.65 3.84 -12.53
C ARG A 82 12.65 2.97 -13.28
N ALA A 83 11.35 3.08 -12.99
CA ALA A 83 10.33 2.33 -13.71
C ALA A 83 10.27 2.72 -15.20
N VAL A 84 10.32 4.02 -15.48
CA VAL A 84 10.32 4.53 -16.86
C VAL A 84 11.60 4.12 -17.60
N SER A 85 12.77 4.18 -16.96
CA SER A 85 14.04 3.83 -17.60
C SER A 85 14.18 2.33 -17.88
N GLU A 86 13.67 1.47 -16.99
CA GLU A 86 13.77 0.00 -17.13
C GLU A 86 12.69 -0.57 -18.06
N PHE A 87 11.46 -0.02 -17.97
CA PHE A 87 10.30 -0.64 -18.60
C PHE A 87 9.51 0.28 -19.53
N GLY A 88 9.92 1.55 -19.67
CA GLY A 88 9.40 2.50 -20.66
C GLY A 88 8.09 3.19 -20.28
N ARG A 89 7.43 2.84 -19.17
CA ARG A 89 6.11 3.37 -18.77
C ARG A 89 5.85 3.23 -17.27
N LEU A 90 4.73 3.79 -16.82
CA LEU A 90 4.17 3.54 -15.47
C LEU A 90 2.65 3.41 -15.58
N ASP A 91 2.11 2.26 -15.22
CA ASP A 91 0.66 2.00 -15.27
C ASP A 91 0.02 1.97 -13.89
N ILE A 92 0.76 1.50 -12.89
CA ILE A 92 0.24 1.24 -11.55
C ILE A 92 1.20 1.87 -10.54
N MET A 93 0.65 2.72 -9.66
CA MET A 93 1.35 3.25 -8.49
C MET A 93 0.69 2.77 -7.22
N GLY A 94 1.36 1.93 -6.44
CA GLY A 94 0.93 1.48 -5.11
C GLY A 94 1.68 2.23 -4.01
N ASN A 95 1.02 3.18 -3.35
CA ASN A 95 1.54 3.87 -2.18
C ASN A 95 1.23 3.07 -0.92
N ILE A 96 2.09 2.06 -0.63
CA ILE A 96 1.84 1.07 0.44
C ILE A 96 2.68 1.36 1.68
N ALA A 97 3.87 1.94 1.51
CA ALA A 97 4.76 2.28 2.61
C ALA A 97 4.05 3.08 3.72
N GLY A 98 4.36 2.75 4.94
CA GLY A 98 3.81 3.44 6.10
C GLY A 98 4.48 3.01 7.39
N ILE A 99 4.26 3.77 8.44
CA ILE A 99 4.67 3.44 9.82
C ILE A 99 3.51 3.70 10.78
N MET A 100 3.52 3.01 11.90
CA MET A 100 2.55 3.19 12.98
C MET A 100 3.23 3.80 14.20
N ASN A 101 2.52 4.65 14.92
CA ASN A 101 2.83 4.98 16.31
C ASN A 101 1.72 4.47 17.21
N THR A 102 2.04 4.17 18.46
CA THR A 102 1.10 3.61 19.44
C THR A 102 1.18 4.36 20.78
N ASP A 103 1.32 5.69 20.71
CA ASP A 103 1.41 6.55 21.88
C ASP A 103 0.07 7.26 22.14
N LEU A 104 -0.22 7.56 23.41
CA LEU A 104 -1.29 8.51 23.76
C LEU A 104 -0.93 9.90 23.22
N VAL A 105 -1.92 10.69 22.85
CA VAL A 105 -1.70 12.05 22.30
C VAL A 105 -0.84 12.92 23.21
N VAL A 106 -0.98 12.78 24.52
CA VAL A 106 -0.22 13.56 25.52
C VAL A 106 1.28 13.20 25.55
N ASP A 107 1.63 12.00 25.05
CA ASP A 107 3.01 11.47 25.05
C ASP A 107 3.66 11.56 23.66
N VAL A 108 2.92 11.96 22.62
CA VAL A 108 3.47 12.12 21.26
C VAL A 108 4.40 13.32 21.22
N THR A 109 5.67 13.07 20.91
CA THR A 109 6.64 14.14 20.66
C THR A 109 6.48 14.74 19.26
N GLU A 110 6.97 15.95 19.05
CA GLU A 110 7.00 16.59 17.73
C GLU A 110 7.73 15.72 16.70
N GLU A 111 8.85 15.07 17.09
CA GLU A 111 9.60 14.20 16.20
C GLU A 111 8.81 12.98 15.74
N ILE A 112 8.04 12.36 16.64
CA ILE A 112 7.14 11.24 16.30
C ILE A 112 6.06 11.72 15.33
N LEU A 113 5.41 12.84 15.64
CA LEU A 113 4.38 13.46 14.81
C LEU A 113 4.91 13.73 13.39
N GLU A 114 6.02 14.46 13.28
CA GLU A 114 6.63 14.81 12.00
C GLU A 114 7.08 13.57 11.20
N ARG A 115 7.66 12.58 11.86
CA ARG A 115 8.06 11.33 11.21
C ARG A 115 6.89 10.56 10.63
N VAL A 116 5.78 10.43 11.36
CA VAL A 116 4.59 9.72 10.90
C VAL A 116 3.94 10.48 9.74
N ILE A 117 3.84 11.81 9.83
CA ILE A 117 3.35 12.66 8.73
C ILE A 117 4.26 12.56 7.51
N ALA A 118 5.58 12.61 7.67
CA ALA A 118 6.53 12.54 6.57
C ALA A 118 6.40 11.23 5.78
N VAL A 119 6.27 10.10 6.46
CA VAL A 119 6.15 8.80 5.79
C VAL A 119 4.72 8.58 5.26
N ASN A 120 3.71 8.68 6.12
CA ASN A 120 2.36 8.22 5.79
C ASN A 120 1.56 9.19 4.92
N GLN A 121 1.85 10.49 5.00
CA GLN A 121 1.10 11.53 4.30
C GLN A 121 1.92 12.16 3.18
N LYS A 122 3.10 12.75 3.50
CA LYS A 122 3.96 13.36 2.48
C LYS A 122 4.46 12.33 1.48
N GLY A 123 4.86 11.12 1.94
CA GLY A 123 5.30 10.03 1.07
C GLY A 123 4.24 9.62 0.06
N VAL A 124 2.99 9.46 0.49
CA VAL A 124 1.87 9.17 -0.43
C VAL A 124 1.64 10.32 -1.41
N PHE A 125 1.69 11.57 -0.93
CA PHE A 125 1.56 12.75 -1.79
C PHE A 125 2.66 12.79 -2.86
N PHE A 126 3.92 12.54 -2.49
CA PHE A 126 5.04 12.51 -3.44
C PHE A 126 4.90 11.39 -4.45
N GLY A 127 4.47 10.19 -4.02
CA GLY A 127 4.19 9.07 -4.92
C GLY A 127 3.09 9.39 -5.93
N CYS A 128 1.98 9.96 -5.48
CA CYS A 128 0.91 10.44 -6.36
C CYS A 128 1.41 11.50 -7.34
N GLN A 129 2.14 12.52 -6.85
CA GLN A 129 2.67 13.62 -7.67
C GLN A 129 3.64 13.10 -8.74
N ALA A 130 4.57 12.23 -8.38
CA ALA A 130 5.55 11.68 -9.32
C ALA A 130 4.89 10.77 -10.35
N ALA A 131 3.94 9.92 -9.93
CA ALA A 131 3.18 9.06 -10.84
C ALA A 131 2.35 9.87 -11.85
N LEU A 132 1.64 10.91 -11.40
CA LEU A 132 0.82 11.76 -12.27
C LEU A 132 1.65 12.46 -13.35
N ARG A 133 2.90 12.86 -13.07
CA ARG A 133 3.80 13.46 -14.08
C ARG A 133 4.08 12.52 -15.26
N VAL A 134 4.07 11.20 -15.04
CA VAL A 134 4.25 10.19 -16.08
C VAL A 134 2.90 9.79 -16.69
N MET A 135 1.88 9.56 -15.86
CA MET A 135 0.59 9.03 -16.30
C MET A 135 -0.25 10.06 -17.08
N ILE A 136 -0.18 11.37 -16.76
CA ILE A 136 -0.94 12.43 -17.49
C ILE A 136 -0.56 12.47 -18.97
N PRO A 137 0.70 12.61 -19.37
CA PRO A 137 1.06 12.57 -20.79
C PRO A 137 0.82 11.19 -21.42
N GLN A 138 0.80 10.11 -20.63
CA GLN A 138 0.50 8.75 -21.08
C GLN A 138 -1.01 8.56 -21.34
N GLY A 139 -1.89 9.36 -20.70
CA GLY A 139 -3.35 9.30 -20.84
C GLY A 139 -3.98 8.09 -20.16
N SER A 140 -3.28 7.43 -19.24
CA SER A 140 -3.78 6.26 -18.51
C SER A 140 -2.98 5.99 -17.24
N GLY A 141 -3.60 5.38 -16.25
CA GLY A 141 -2.94 4.94 -15.02
C GLY A 141 -3.90 4.52 -13.91
N SER A 142 -3.37 3.84 -12.92
CA SER A 142 -4.07 3.50 -11.67
C SER A 142 -3.19 3.79 -10.47
N ILE A 143 -3.64 4.69 -9.60
CA ILE A 143 -2.97 5.01 -8.33
C ILE A 143 -3.79 4.37 -7.20
N ILE A 144 -3.11 3.60 -6.35
CA ILE A 144 -3.71 2.86 -5.25
C ILE A 144 -3.00 3.29 -3.95
N ASN A 145 -3.73 4.01 -3.12
CA ASN A 145 -3.24 4.48 -1.84
C ASN A 145 -3.67 3.55 -0.71
N VAL A 146 -2.86 3.40 0.33
CA VAL A 146 -3.21 2.57 1.48
C VAL A 146 -3.53 3.45 2.68
N ALA A 147 -4.83 3.54 3.00
CA ALA A 147 -5.33 4.09 4.25
C ALA A 147 -5.32 3.02 5.36
N SER A 148 -6.40 2.89 6.11
CA SER A 148 -6.58 1.90 7.19
C SER A 148 -8.03 1.89 7.65
N ALA A 149 -8.51 0.80 8.22
CA ALA A 149 -9.77 0.76 8.97
C ALA A 149 -9.81 1.77 10.14
N ALA A 150 -8.66 2.27 10.58
CA ALA A 150 -8.57 3.33 11.58
C ALA A 150 -9.24 4.66 11.18
N ILE A 151 -9.57 4.85 9.91
CA ILE A 151 -10.35 6.02 9.44
C ILE A 151 -11.85 5.88 9.77
N ASP A 152 -12.32 4.66 9.96
CA ASP A 152 -13.73 4.34 10.21
C ASP A 152 -13.97 3.88 11.67
N TYR A 153 -12.96 3.29 12.29
CA TYR A 153 -13.03 2.74 13.63
C TYR A 153 -11.95 3.32 14.55
N PRO A 154 -12.32 4.27 15.45
CA PRO A 154 -11.37 4.88 16.36
C PRO A 154 -10.78 3.87 17.36
N ASN A 155 -9.48 3.93 17.54
CA ASN A 155 -8.76 3.15 18.53
C ASN A 155 -7.87 4.05 19.39
N SER A 156 -7.71 3.68 20.66
CA SER A 156 -6.74 4.34 21.54
C SER A 156 -5.32 4.17 20.99
N ASN A 157 -4.46 5.15 21.27
CA ASN A 157 -3.01 5.14 20.98
C ASN A 157 -2.61 5.19 19.49
N VAL A 158 -3.53 5.42 18.55
CA VAL A 158 -3.22 5.47 17.12
C VAL A 158 -3.65 6.78 16.46
N SER A 159 -3.81 7.84 17.23
CA SER A 159 -4.38 9.12 16.79
C SER A 159 -3.60 9.75 15.63
N VAL A 160 -2.27 9.85 15.73
CA VAL A 160 -1.43 10.43 14.67
C VAL A 160 -1.48 9.55 13.41
N TYR A 161 -1.40 8.24 13.58
CA TYR A 161 -1.54 7.30 12.47
C TYR A 161 -2.90 7.45 11.77
N ALA A 162 -4.00 7.41 12.53
CA ALA A 162 -5.36 7.54 11.99
C ALA A 162 -5.57 8.87 11.26
N MET A 163 -5.05 9.97 11.83
CA MET A 163 -5.07 11.30 11.20
C MET A 163 -4.38 11.28 9.82
N THR A 164 -3.18 10.68 9.71
CA THR A 164 -2.48 10.60 8.43
C THR A 164 -3.22 9.71 7.42
N LYS A 165 -3.85 8.63 7.86
CA LYS A 165 -4.63 7.74 7.00
C LYS A 165 -5.95 8.35 6.53
N ALA A 166 -6.58 9.20 7.35
CA ALA A 166 -7.73 10.01 6.95
C ALA A 166 -7.34 11.05 5.88
N ALA A 167 -6.18 11.70 6.04
CA ALA A 167 -5.64 12.62 5.03
C ALA A 167 -5.39 11.91 3.69
N VAL A 168 -4.86 10.69 3.69
CA VAL A 168 -4.67 9.87 2.47
C VAL A 168 -6.00 9.55 1.80
N ALA A 169 -7.03 9.21 2.56
CA ALA A 169 -8.36 8.91 2.00
C ALA A 169 -8.98 10.16 1.35
N MET A 170 -8.81 11.35 1.94
CA MET A 170 -9.28 12.60 1.35
C MET A 170 -8.46 12.98 0.11
N LEU A 171 -7.12 12.92 0.17
CA LEU A 171 -6.24 13.16 -0.98
C LEU A 171 -6.65 12.31 -2.19
N THR A 172 -7.01 11.04 -1.95
CA THR A 172 -7.46 10.13 -3.02
C THR A 172 -8.71 10.66 -3.73
N ARG A 173 -9.68 11.22 -3.00
CA ARG A 173 -10.91 11.77 -3.58
C ARG A 173 -10.63 13.01 -4.43
N GLU A 174 -9.80 13.92 -3.92
CA GLU A 174 -9.40 15.11 -4.66
C GLU A 174 -8.66 14.74 -5.94
N LEU A 175 -7.66 13.85 -5.85
CA LEU A 175 -6.89 13.42 -7.02
C LEU A 175 -7.73 12.64 -8.04
N ALA A 176 -8.78 11.94 -7.64
CA ALA A 176 -9.68 11.28 -8.56
C ALA A 176 -10.41 12.27 -9.47
N ILE A 177 -10.74 13.46 -8.95
CA ILE A 177 -11.35 14.56 -9.72
C ILE A 177 -10.30 15.19 -10.65
N GLU A 178 -9.10 15.48 -10.12
CA GLU A 178 -8.02 16.11 -10.89
C GLU A 178 -7.49 15.21 -12.02
N ALA A 179 -7.33 13.91 -11.75
CA ALA A 179 -6.70 12.95 -12.66
C ALA A 179 -7.68 12.28 -13.65
N GLY A 180 -8.97 12.23 -13.29
CA GLY A 180 -10.01 11.60 -14.09
C GLY A 180 -10.07 12.07 -15.55
N PRO A 181 -9.98 13.37 -15.84
CA PRO A 181 -9.96 13.88 -17.24
C PRO A 181 -8.80 13.34 -18.09
N TYR A 182 -7.75 12.81 -17.47
CA TYR A 182 -6.59 12.22 -18.15
C TYR A 182 -6.65 10.69 -18.21
N GLY A 183 -7.81 10.06 -17.91
CA GLY A 183 -7.95 8.60 -17.93
C GLY A 183 -7.23 7.89 -16.78
N ILE A 184 -6.92 8.59 -15.69
CA ILE A 184 -6.22 8.04 -14.53
C ILE A 184 -7.21 7.81 -13.39
N ARG A 185 -7.20 6.62 -12.81
CA ARG A 185 -8.01 6.27 -11.65
C ARG A 185 -7.19 6.40 -10.37
N VAL A 186 -7.78 6.93 -9.31
CA VAL A 186 -7.14 7.04 -8.00
C VAL A 186 -8.08 6.48 -6.95
N ASN A 187 -7.67 5.41 -6.28
CA ASN A 187 -8.48 4.74 -5.25
C ASN A 187 -7.67 4.49 -3.98
N THR A 188 -8.38 4.23 -2.91
CA THR A 188 -7.79 3.90 -1.60
C THR A 188 -8.29 2.53 -1.16
N ILE A 189 -7.40 1.72 -0.57
CA ILE A 189 -7.79 0.58 0.25
C ILE A 189 -7.68 0.94 1.73
N ALA A 190 -8.58 0.40 2.55
CA ALA A 190 -8.58 0.56 4.01
C ALA A 190 -8.50 -0.82 4.67
N PRO A 191 -7.29 -1.40 4.81
CA PRO A 191 -7.07 -2.70 5.42
C PRO A 191 -7.58 -2.74 6.87
N GLY A 192 -8.17 -3.88 7.25
CA GLY A 192 -8.39 -4.26 8.63
C GLY A 192 -7.11 -4.78 9.28
N SER A 193 -7.29 -5.44 10.44
CA SER A 193 -6.17 -6.08 11.13
C SER A 193 -5.54 -7.15 10.23
N THR A 194 -4.33 -6.85 9.78
CA THR A 194 -3.51 -7.72 8.92
C THR A 194 -2.14 -7.86 9.59
N PRO A 195 -1.87 -8.99 10.27
CA PRO A 195 -0.61 -9.18 10.98
C PRO A 195 0.57 -9.22 10.02
N THR A 196 1.41 -8.21 10.07
CA THR A 196 2.65 -8.07 9.29
C THR A 196 3.74 -7.48 10.17
N ASN A 197 4.94 -7.32 9.67
CA ASN A 197 6.03 -6.64 10.38
C ASN A 197 5.70 -5.17 10.71
N PHE A 198 4.83 -4.54 9.94
CA PHE A 198 4.37 -3.17 10.15
C PHE A 198 3.81 -2.91 11.56
N ASN A 199 3.04 -3.83 12.10
CA ASN A 199 2.41 -3.73 13.42
C ASN A 199 3.02 -4.69 14.45
N ALA A 200 4.24 -5.22 14.19
CA ALA A 200 4.89 -6.20 15.05
C ALA A 200 5.54 -5.58 16.29
N GLN A 201 5.81 -4.26 16.34
CA GLN A 201 6.59 -3.64 17.41
C GLN A 201 6.02 -3.91 18.81
N GLY A 202 4.70 -3.79 19.01
CA GLY A 202 4.02 -4.11 20.27
C GLY A 202 3.95 -5.62 20.60
N ARG A 203 4.43 -6.48 19.71
CA ARG A 203 4.40 -7.95 19.84
C ARG A 203 5.80 -8.57 19.93
N LYS A 204 6.83 -7.74 20.07
CA LYS A 204 8.22 -8.20 20.22
C LYS A 204 8.57 -8.39 21.69
N ASP A 205 9.47 -9.34 21.95
CA ASP A 205 10.17 -9.51 23.21
C ASP A 205 11.34 -8.50 23.34
N GLU A 206 12.06 -8.55 24.46
CA GLU A 206 13.21 -7.70 24.73
C GLU A 206 14.37 -7.95 23.74
N SER A 207 14.43 -9.10 23.09
CA SER A 207 15.41 -9.46 22.06
C SER A 207 15.00 -9.03 20.66
N GLY A 208 13.80 -8.44 20.49
CA GLY A 208 13.27 -7.97 19.21
C GLY A 208 12.56 -9.04 18.38
N ASN A 209 12.44 -10.27 18.90
CA ASN A 209 11.70 -11.35 18.24
C ASN A 209 10.21 -11.24 18.52
N VAL A 210 9.38 -11.82 17.64
CA VAL A 210 7.93 -11.91 17.90
C VAL A 210 7.68 -12.81 19.10
N ASP A 211 7.03 -12.27 20.13
CA ASP A 211 6.59 -12.99 21.31
C ASP A 211 5.27 -13.74 20.97
N PRO A 212 5.27 -15.09 20.98
CA PRO A 212 4.07 -15.86 20.62
C PRO A 212 2.85 -15.55 21.49
N SER A 213 3.06 -15.22 22.78
CA SER A 213 1.96 -14.91 23.70
C SER A 213 1.30 -13.56 23.35
N LYS A 214 2.11 -12.55 23.08
CA LYS A 214 1.63 -11.22 22.64
C LYS A 214 0.95 -11.31 21.27
N LEU A 215 1.50 -12.13 20.37
CA LEU A 215 0.88 -12.38 19.08
C LEU A 215 -0.48 -13.03 19.24
N GLN A 216 -0.62 -14.06 20.11
CA GLN A 216 -1.90 -14.72 20.32
C GLN A 216 -2.95 -13.77 20.89
N VAL A 217 -2.61 -12.95 21.88
CA VAL A 217 -3.50 -11.91 22.43
C VAL A 217 -3.94 -10.92 21.35
N TYR A 218 -3.02 -10.52 20.47
CA TYR A 218 -3.35 -9.66 19.35
C TYR A 218 -4.33 -10.34 18.36
N LEU A 219 -4.09 -11.60 18.02
CA LEU A 219 -4.94 -12.37 17.11
C LEU A 219 -6.34 -12.57 17.69
N ASP A 220 -6.46 -12.99 18.95
CA ASP A 220 -7.73 -13.24 19.62
C ASP A 220 -8.59 -11.98 19.67
N ARG A 221 -8.01 -10.86 20.11
CA ARG A 221 -8.69 -9.56 20.16
C ARG A 221 -9.20 -9.11 18.79
N ASN A 222 -8.36 -9.22 17.77
CA ASN A 222 -8.73 -8.73 16.43
C ASN A 222 -9.67 -9.70 15.70
N THR A 223 -9.64 -10.98 16.03
CA THR A 223 -10.61 -11.97 15.56
C THR A 223 -11.98 -11.69 16.16
N GLU A 224 -12.06 -11.41 17.46
CA GLU A 224 -13.31 -11.05 18.14
C GLU A 224 -13.93 -9.76 17.57
N MET A 225 -13.10 -8.77 17.23
CA MET A 225 -13.55 -7.51 16.62
C MET A 225 -14.01 -7.67 15.17
N SER A 226 -13.63 -8.74 14.49
CA SER A 226 -13.93 -8.98 13.08
C SER A 226 -15.25 -9.76 12.93
N PRO A 227 -16.30 -9.18 12.32
CA PRO A 227 -17.56 -9.87 12.06
C PRO A 227 -17.43 -11.21 11.32
N ILE A 228 -16.42 -11.37 10.46
CA ILE A 228 -16.17 -12.66 9.79
C ILE A 228 -15.32 -13.63 10.62
N GLY A 229 -14.98 -13.31 11.86
CA GLY A 229 -14.34 -14.22 12.82
C GLY A 229 -12.89 -14.57 12.50
N ARG A 230 -12.15 -13.74 11.79
CA ARG A 230 -10.71 -13.89 11.53
C ARG A 230 -10.00 -12.55 11.31
N VAL A 231 -8.69 -12.53 11.48
CA VAL A 231 -7.84 -11.45 10.99
C VAL A 231 -7.60 -11.61 9.49
N GLY A 232 -7.24 -10.51 8.81
CA GLY A 232 -6.84 -10.52 7.40
C GLY A 232 -5.44 -11.06 7.20
N GLU A 233 -5.15 -11.48 5.97
CA GLU A 233 -3.82 -11.84 5.50
C GLU A 233 -3.34 -10.81 4.46
N ALA A 234 -2.03 -10.75 4.22
CA ALA A 234 -1.48 -9.85 3.20
C ALA A 234 -2.08 -10.09 1.82
N ILE A 235 -2.41 -11.36 1.52
CA ILE A 235 -3.03 -11.76 0.24
C ILE A 235 -4.46 -11.21 0.09
N ASP A 236 -5.23 -11.05 1.16
CA ASP A 236 -6.56 -10.44 1.08
C ASP A 236 -6.46 -8.99 0.53
N GLN A 237 -5.43 -8.26 0.94
CA GLN A 237 -5.16 -6.90 0.46
C GLN A 237 -4.57 -6.90 -0.95
N ALA A 238 -3.67 -7.84 -1.24
CA ALA A 238 -3.05 -7.97 -2.56
C ALA A 238 -4.09 -8.25 -3.66
N HIS A 239 -5.09 -9.08 -3.41
CA HIS A 239 -6.21 -9.29 -4.34
C HIS A 239 -6.98 -8.01 -4.64
N LEU A 240 -7.22 -7.19 -3.62
CA LEU A 240 -7.91 -5.91 -3.81
C LEU A 240 -7.03 -4.92 -4.59
N ILE A 241 -5.73 -4.89 -4.31
CA ILE A 241 -4.76 -4.09 -5.08
C ILE A 241 -4.72 -4.57 -6.53
N HIS A 242 -4.71 -5.88 -6.79
CA HIS A 242 -4.75 -6.42 -8.14
C HIS A 242 -6.04 -6.02 -8.89
N TYR A 243 -7.21 -6.13 -8.25
CA TYR A 243 -8.46 -5.62 -8.83
C TYR A 243 -8.33 -4.14 -9.22
N LEU A 244 -7.84 -3.29 -8.33
CA LEU A 244 -7.70 -1.86 -8.57
C LEU A 244 -6.61 -1.53 -9.62
N ALA A 245 -5.58 -2.35 -9.73
CA ALA A 245 -4.52 -2.22 -10.74
C ALA A 245 -5.01 -2.58 -12.16
N SER A 246 -6.00 -3.43 -12.26
CA SER A 246 -6.48 -4.05 -13.51
C SER A 246 -7.64 -3.29 -14.16
N ASP A 247 -7.97 -3.67 -15.40
CA ASP A 247 -9.10 -3.12 -16.15
C ASP A 247 -10.46 -3.60 -15.59
N ALA A 248 -10.48 -4.61 -14.71
CA ALA A 248 -11.69 -5.03 -13.98
C ALA A 248 -12.27 -3.90 -13.12
N SER A 249 -11.44 -2.92 -12.72
CA SER A 249 -11.85 -1.74 -11.95
C SER A 249 -11.94 -0.45 -12.78
N LYS A 250 -12.06 -0.53 -14.10
CA LYS A 250 -12.05 0.64 -15.02
C LYS A 250 -13.11 1.71 -14.74
N PHE A 251 -14.15 1.39 -13.99
CA PHE A 251 -15.18 2.35 -13.58
C PHE A 251 -15.10 2.75 -12.11
N ALA A 252 -14.00 2.39 -11.42
CA ALA A 252 -13.78 2.71 -10.01
C ALA A 252 -12.72 3.80 -9.86
N THR A 253 -13.11 4.98 -9.36
CA THR A 253 -12.20 6.06 -8.97
C THR A 253 -12.77 6.86 -7.80
N GLY A 254 -11.91 7.45 -6.96
CA GLY A 254 -12.29 8.22 -5.77
C GLY A 254 -12.87 7.40 -4.62
N ALA A 255 -12.86 6.09 -4.71
CA ALA A 255 -13.46 5.20 -3.74
C ALA A 255 -12.47 4.72 -2.66
N THR A 256 -13.03 4.38 -1.50
CA THR A 256 -12.31 3.67 -0.43
C THR A 256 -12.84 2.26 -0.31
N PHE A 257 -12.03 1.29 -0.66
CA PHE A 257 -12.35 -0.13 -0.62
C PHE A 257 -11.88 -0.76 0.70
N ARG A 258 -12.73 -1.57 1.32
CA ARG A 258 -12.55 -2.08 2.68
C ARG A 258 -12.49 -3.60 2.72
N ALA A 259 -11.30 -4.19 2.54
CA ALA A 259 -11.05 -5.59 2.87
C ALA A 259 -10.61 -5.68 4.35
N ASN A 260 -11.56 -5.49 5.28
CA ASN A 260 -11.31 -5.28 6.70
C ASN A 260 -12.05 -6.25 7.64
N GLY A 261 -12.67 -7.31 7.09
CA GLY A 261 -13.41 -8.28 7.89
C GLY A 261 -14.70 -7.74 8.54
N GLY A 262 -15.17 -6.56 8.10
CA GLY A 262 -16.35 -5.89 8.65
C GLY A 262 -16.04 -4.99 9.87
N VAL A 263 -14.79 -4.78 10.21
CA VAL A 263 -14.40 -3.85 11.28
C VAL A 263 -14.67 -2.42 10.83
N GLY A 264 -15.44 -1.65 11.64
CA GLY A 264 -15.79 -0.26 11.30
C GLY A 264 -16.73 -0.18 10.10
N LEU A 265 -17.87 -0.86 10.16
CA LEU A 265 -18.91 -0.74 9.15
C LEU A 265 -19.41 0.70 9.08
N VAL A 266 -19.30 1.30 7.89
CA VAL A 266 -19.75 2.66 7.59
C VAL A 266 -20.75 2.62 6.43
N TRP A 267 -21.70 3.55 6.45
CA TRP A 267 -22.70 3.74 5.41
C TRP A 267 -22.16 4.54 4.23
#